data_26f8fb7aec48ef847331d10a16ddc1e0
#
_entry.id   26f8fb7aec48ef847331d10a16ddc1e0
#
_cell.length_a   1.000
_cell.length_b   1.000
_cell.length_c   1.000
_cell.angle_alpha   90.00
_cell.angle_beta   90.00
_cell.angle_gamma   90.00
#
_symmetry.space_group_name_H-M   'P 1'
#
loop_
_entity.id
_entity.type
_entity.pdbx_description
1 polymer ?
#
loop_
_entity_poly.entity_id
_entity_poly.type
_entity_poly.pdbx_seq_one_letter_code
_entity_poly.pdbx_strand_id
1 'polypeptide(L)'
;VQALLSAAVSRSEADWVLCGKQAADTNSGSTGPGVARIIGAACVGIVSEVCTEGDDLVATRSTPSGFERVSVQPPCVITFDKGSTELRRPNVRGIMMAKKKEVIVLPPDDLGVSIGSPSVSIDSHSPPPEKPPGQKFEGANSVPTVVGKLRDEANVI
;
A
#
# COMPACT_ATOMS: atom_id res chain seq x y z
N VAL A 1 -3.36 7.08 -12.46
CA VAL A 1 -2.13 6.63 -11.79
C VAL A 1 -1.70 5.26 -12.31
N GLN A 2 -2.54 4.22 -12.23
CA GLN A 2 -2.17 2.85 -12.63
C GLN A 2 -1.66 2.77 -14.07
N ALA A 3 -2.33 3.38 -15.04
CA ALA A 3 -1.91 3.37 -16.44
C ALA A 3 -0.52 4.00 -16.65
N LEU A 4 -0.26 5.14 -16.00
CA LEU A 4 1.05 5.81 -16.07
C LEU A 4 2.16 4.95 -15.45
N LEU A 5 1.90 4.38 -14.27
CA LEU A 5 2.88 3.50 -13.63
C LEU A 5 3.15 2.24 -14.45
N SER A 6 2.11 1.64 -15.02
CA SER A 6 2.26 0.46 -15.89
C SER A 6 3.10 0.76 -17.14
N ALA A 7 2.87 1.90 -17.79
CA ALA A 7 3.67 2.32 -18.93
C ALA A 7 5.14 2.60 -18.55
N ALA A 8 5.38 3.21 -17.38
CA ALA A 8 6.72 3.44 -16.87
C ALA A 8 7.44 2.13 -16.53
N VAL A 9 6.74 1.17 -15.91
CA VAL A 9 7.28 -0.17 -15.63
C VAL A 9 7.64 -0.89 -16.93
N SER A 10 6.76 -0.90 -17.92
CA SER A 10 7.03 -1.52 -19.22
C SER A 10 8.24 -0.90 -19.92
N ARG A 11 8.40 0.43 -19.82
CA ARG A 11 9.57 1.12 -20.38
C ARG A 11 10.88 0.81 -19.67
N SER A 12 10.82 0.53 -18.36
CA SER A 12 12.00 0.19 -17.57
C SER A 12 12.44 -1.27 -17.69
N GLU A 13 11.64 -2.09 -18.36
CA GLU A 13 11.86 -3.55 -18.48
C GLU A 13 12.08 -4.22 -17.13
N ALA A 14 11.35 -3.75 -16.11
CA ALA A 14 11.51 -4.23 -14.75
C ALA A 14 10.81 -5.59 -14.56
N ASP A 15 11.55 -6.57 -14.09
CA ASP A 15 11.04 -7.90 -13.76
C ASP A 15 10.22 -7.90 -12.47
N TRP A 16 10.60 -7.07 -11.52
CA TRP A 16 9.95 -6.98 -10.21
C TRP A 16 9.48 -5.56 -9.92
N VAL A 17 8.22 -5.44 -9.53
CA VAL A 17 7.62 -4.19 -9.09
C VAL A 17 7.29 -4.29 -7.60
N LEU A 18 7.95 -3.48 -6.79
CA LEU A 18 7.76 -3.44 -5.35
C LEU A 18 7.00 -2.17 -4.97
N CYS A 19 5.90 -2.29 -4.27
CA CYS A 19 5.08 -1.17 -3.85
C CYS A 19 4.50 -1.35 -2.45
N GLY A 20 4.03 -0.26 -1.85
CA GLY A 20 3.29 -0.32 -0.60
C GLY A 20 1.91 -0.94 -0.78
N LYS A 21 1.37 -1.50 0.28
CA LYS A 21 0.02 -2.10 0.30
C LYS A 21 -1.05 -1.10 -0.12
N GLN A 22 -1.02 0.07 0.45
CA GLN A 22 -2.05 1.09 0.23
C GLN A 22 -1.56 2.48 0.66
N ALA A 23 -2.18 3.53 0.15
CA ALA A 23 -2.00 4.90 0.60
C ALA A 23 -2.84 5.15 1.86
N ALA A 24 -2.32 5.94 2.81
CA ALA A 24 -2.97 6.17 4.10
C ALA A 24 -4.22 7.04 4.03
N ASP A 25 -4.37 7.82 2.98
CA ASP A 25 -5.51 8.73 2.74
C ASP A 25 -6.75 7.99 2.21
N THR A 26 -6.57 7.13 1.23
CA THR A 26 -7.68 6.43 0.55
C THR A 26 -7.88 4.99 1.01
N ASN A 27 -6.84 4.35 1.55
CA ASN A 27 -6.82 2.93 1.92
C ASN A 27 -7.31 1.97 0.82
N SER A 28 -7.31 2.39 -0.45
CA SER A 28 -7.91 1.62 -1.54
C SER A 28 -7.13 0.36 -1.91
N GLY A 29 -5.81 0.33 -1.68
CA GLY A 29 -4.95 -0.82 -1.97
C GLY A 29 -4.92 -1.26 -3.44
N SER A 30 -5.42 -0.43 -4.35
CA SER A 30 -5.69 -0.81 -5.74
C SER A 30 -4.52 -0.59 -6.70
N THR A 31 -3.51 0.20 -6.33
CA THR A 31 -2.45 0.62 -7.26
C THR A 31 -1.58 -0.55 -7.69
N GLY A 32 -1.03 -1.32 -6.75
CA GLY A 32 -0.19 -2.48 -7.06
C GLY A 32 -0.92 -3.55 -7.89
N PRO A 33 -2.08 -4.06 -7.41
CA PRO A 33 -2.87 -5.02 -8.18
C PRO A 33 -3.32 -4.49 -9.55
N GLY A 34 -3.63 -3.20 -9.65
CA GLY A 34 -4.00 -2.56 -10.92
C GLY A 34 -2.84 -2.52 -11.92
N VAL A 35 -1.63 -2.18 -11.46
CA VAL A 35 -0.43 -2.24 -12.30
C VAL A 35 -0.18 -3.68 -12.77
N ALA A 36 -0.21 -4.67 -11.87
CA ALA A 36 -0.04 -6.07 -12.21
C ALA A 36 -1.03 -6.52 -13.29
N ARG A 37 -2.30 -6.16 -13.13
CA ARG A 37 -3.34 -6.49 -14.12
C ARG A 37 -3.07 -5.90 -15.49
N ILE A 38 -2.59 -4.64 -15.56
CA ILE A 38 -2.35 -3.96 -16.83
C ILE A 38 -1.13 -4.55 -17.55
N ILE A 39 -0.04 -4.84 -16.83
CA ILE A 39 1.17 -5.41 -17.44
C ILE A 39 1.11 -6.95 -17.61
N GLY A 40 0.05 -7.60 -17.16
CA GLY A 40 -0.10 -9.06 -17.26
C GLY A 40 0.81 -9.83 -16.30
N ALA A 41 1.25 -9.22 -15.19
CA ALA A 41 2.14 -9.81 -14.21
C ALA A 41 1.39 -10.53 -13.07
N ALA A 42 2.05 -11.49 -12.42
CA ALA A 42 1.58 -12.07 -11.17
C ALA A 42 1.57 -10.99 -10.06
N CYS A 43 0.65 -11.11 -9.09
CA CYS A 43 0.56 -10.16 -7.96
C CYS A 43 0.47 -10.90 -6.64
N VAL A 44 1.39 -10.58 -5.72
CA VAL A 44 1.33 -11.06 -4.33
C VAL A 44 1.18 -9.87 -3.40
N GLY A 45 0.08 -9.84 -2.64
CA GLY A 45 -0.25 -8.72 -1.75
C GLY A 45 -0.06 -9.02 -0.28
N ILE A 46 0.08 -7.94 0.52
CA ILE A 46 0.18 -7.99 1.99
C ILE A 46 1.42 -8.78 2.44
N VAL A 47 2.53 -8.57 1.74
CA VAL A 47 3.78 -9.28 1.96
C VAL A 47 4.56 -8.62 3.11
N SER A 48 5.07 -9.42 4.03
CA SER A 48 5.93 -8.96 5.13
C SER A 48 7.41 -9.19 4.85
N GLU A 49 7.74 -10.22 4.07
CA GLU A 49 9.12 -10.60 3.78
C GLU A 49 9.25 -11.20 2.39
N VAL A 50 10.37 -10.95 1.74
CA VAL A 50 10.71 -11.49 0.42
C VAL A 50 12.13 -11.99 0.42
N CYS A 51 12.35 -13.16 -0.18
CA CYS A 51 13.67 -13.69 -0.49
C CYS A 51 13.69 -14.25 -1.91
N THR A 52 14.88 -14.52 -2.42
CA THR A 52 15.09 -15.18 -3.72
C THR A 52 15.48 -16.64 -3.50
N GLU A 53 14.87 -17.56 -4.22
CA GLU A 53 15.21 -18.98 -4.25
C GLU A 53 15.43 -19.39 -5.73
N GLY A 54 16.69 -19.45 -6.16
CA GLY A 54 17.02 -19.57 -7.57
C GLY A 54 16.56 -18.34 -8.36
N ASP A 55 15.79 -18.54 -9.41
CA ASP A 55 15.23 -17.47 -10.24
C ASP A 55 13.86 -16.98 -9.74
N ASP A 56 13.29 -17.67 -8.77
CA ASP A 56 11.98 -17.35 -8.19
C ASP A 56 12.11 -16.34 -7.06
N LEU A 57 11.06 -15.55 -6.89
CA LEU A 57 10.86 -14.67 -5.75
C LEU A 57 9.86 -15.34 -4.80
N VAL A 58 10.29 -15.57 -3.55
CA VAL A 58 9.46 -16.17 -2.51
C VAL A 58 9.01 -15.09 -1.54
N ALA A 59 7.71 -14.87 -1.51
CA ALA A 59 7.05 -13.88 -0.66
C ALA A 59 6.35 -14.57 0.52
N THR A 60 6.58 -14.06 1.73
CA THR A 60 5.85 -14.46 2.93
C THR A 60 4.78 -13.42 3.24
N ARG A 61 3.54 -13.84 3.39
CA ARG A 61 2.42 -12.97 3.73
C ARG A 61 1.59 -13.48 4.90
N SER A 62 0.98 -12.58 5.65
CA SER A 62 0.05 -12.91 6.72
C SER A 62 -1.35 -13.19 6.16
N THR A 63 -2.00 -14.21 6.68
CA THR A 63 -3.39 -14.56 6.39
C THR A 63 -4.15 -14.77 7.70
N PRO A 64 -5.49 -14.79 7.71
CA PRO A 64 -6.25 -15.09 8.92
C PRO A 64 -5.93 -16.43 9.57
N SER A 65 -5.44 -17.41 8.78
CA SER A 65 -5.08 -18.75 9.25
C SER A 65 -3.59 -18.91 9.58
N GLY A 66 -2.77 -17.85 9.45
CA GLY A 66 -1.33 -17.88 9.72
C GLY A 66 -0.50 -17.21 8.63
N PHE A 67 0.58 -17.86 8.22
CA PHE A 67 1.48 -17.35 7.18
C PHE A 67 1.45 -18.25 5.94
N GLU A 68 1.54 -17.62 4.77
CA GLU A 68 1.71 -18.31 3.50
C GLU A 68 3.06 -17.92 2.89
N ARG A 69 3.75 -18.89 2.29
CA ARG A 69 4.89 -18.66 1.42
C ARG A 69 4.46 -18.90 -0.02
N VAL A 70 4.63 -17.89 -0.85
CA VAL A 70 4.22 -17.91 -2.26
C VAL A 70 5.45 -17.73 -3.13
N SER A 71 5.78 -18.73 -3.95
CA SER A 71 6.80 -18.61 -4.99
C SER A 71 6.18 -18.00 -6.24
N VAL A 72 6.82 -17.01 -6.81
CA VAL A 72 6.34 -16.30 -7.99
C VAL A 72 7.50 -16.00 -8.94
N GLN A 73 7.26 -16.25 -10.23
CA GLN A 73 8.23 -15.95 -11.29
C GLN A 73 8.02 -14.53 -11.84
N PRO A 74 9.08 -13.88 -12.32
CA PRO A 74 9.00 -12.62 -13.05
C PRO A 74 8.17 -12.77 -14.36
N PRO A 75 7.47 -11.71 -14.81
CA PRO A 75 7.30 -10.44 -14.13
C PRO A 75 6.28 -10.54 -12.99
N CYS A 76 6.56 -9.87 -11.88
CA CYS A 76 5.65 -9.87 -10.74
C CYS A 76 5.57 -8.53 -10.01
N VAL A 77 4.43 -8.31 -9.35
CA VAL A 77 4.16 -7.14 -8.50
C VAL A 77 3.96 -7.61 -7.07
N ILE A 78 4.74 -7.05 -6.14
CA ILE A 78 4.66 -7.36 -4.72
C ILE A 78 4.19 -6.12 -3.97
N THR A 79 3.13 -6.25 -3.16
CA THR A 79 2.71 -5.15 -2.29
C THR A 79 3.03 -5.46 -0.83
N PHE A 80 3.78 -4.54 -0.20
CA PHE A 80 4.28 -4.73 1.16
C PHE A 80 3.34 -4.13 2.19
N ASP A 81 3.11 -4.88 3.26
CA ASP A 81 2.65 -4.36 4.53
C ASP A 81 3.85 -4.08 5.44
N LYS A 82 3.63 -3.85 6.72
CA LYS A 82 4.70 -3.65 7.69
C LYS A 82 5.58 -4.91 7.74
N GLY A 83 6.85 -4.75 7.35
CA GLY A 83 7.84 -5.83 7.36
C GLY A 83 8.69 -5.83 8.62
N SER A 84 9.54 -6.86 8.74
CA SER A 84 10.53 -7.02 9.80
C SER A 84 11.85 -6.31 9.53
N THR A 85 12.04 -5.82 8.31
CA THR A 85 13.31 -5.20 7.88
C THR A 85 13.38 -3.74 8.31
N GLU A 86 14.46 -3.38 8.98
CA GLU A 86 14.74 -1.99 9.36
C GLU A 86 15.20 -1.16 8.15
N LEU A 87 14.78 0.11 8.13
CA LEU A 87 15.21 1.07 7.13
C LEU A 87 16.70 1.38 7.26
N ARG A 88 17.45 1.18 6.20
CA ARG A 88 18.85 1.61 6.12
C ARG A 88 18.91 3.14 6.00
N ARG A 89 19.43 3.82 7.00
CA ARG A 89 19.60 5.28 6.99
C ARG A 89 20.80 5.66 6.13
N PRO A 90 20.66 6.66 5.24
CA PRO A 90 21.78 7.11 4.42
C PRO A 90 22.82 7.83 5.28
N ASN A 91 24.10 7.58 5.02
CA ASN A 91 25.20 8.36 5.54
C ASN A 91 25.43 9.64 4.70
N VAL A 92 26.25 10.57 5.19
CA VAL A 92 26.52 11.86 4.51
C VAL A 92 27.03 11.64 3.08
N ARG A 93 27.93 10.69 2.86
CA ARG A 93 28.45 10.36 1.53
C ARG A 93 27.36 9.87 0.60
N GLY A 94 26.48 9.00 1.10
CA GLY A 94 25.33 8.49 0.34
C GLY A 94 24.38 9.60 -0.11
N ILE A 95 24.11 10.58 0.76
CA ILE A 95 23.29 11.74 0.45
C ILE A 95 23.96 12.60 -0.65
N MET A 96 25.28 12.85 -0.53
CA MET A 96 26.03 13.60 -1.53
C MET A 96 26.05 12.92 -2.89
N MET A 97 26.22 11.60 -2.91
CA MET A 97 26.20 10.81 -4.14
C MET A 97 24.82 10.78 -4.79
N ALA A 98 23.75 10.66 -3.99
CA ALA A 98 22.37 10.68 -4.48
C ALA A 98 22.01 12.00 -5.18
N LYS A 99 22.51 13.14 -4.67
CA LYS A 99 22.31 14.47 -5.32
C LYS A 99 22.88 14.59 -6.72
N LYS A 100 23.85 13.73 -7.08
CA LYS A 100 24.49 13.73 -8.41
C LYS A 100 23.80 12.81 -9.41
N LYS A 101 22.83 12.01 -8.95
CA LYS A 101 22.08 11.11 -9.85
C LYS A 101 21.08 11.91 -10.67
N GLU A 102 21.01 11.58 -11.94
CA GLU A 102 20.01 12.13 -12.83
C GLU A 102 18.60 11.68 -12.42
N VAL A 103 17.66 12.62 -12.45
CA VAL A 103 16.23 12.36 -12.27
C VAL A 103 15.57 12.46 -13.64
N ILE A 104 15.13 11.34 -14.16
CA ILE A 104 14.42 11.28 -15.44
C ILE A 104 12.98 11.67 -15.23
N VAL A 105 12.52 12.72 -15.90
CA VAL A 105 11.12 13.17 -15.88
C VAL A 105 10.45 12.72 -17.18
N LEU A 106 9.41 11.93 -17.07
CA LEU A 106 8.66 11.40 -18.20
C LEU A 106 7.24 11.99 -18.20
N PRO A 107 6.90 12.88 -19.13
CA PRO A 107 5.51 13.32 -19.29
C PRO A 107 4.62 12.19 -19.81
N PRO A 108 3.29 12.24 -19.60
CA PRO A 108 2.37 11.21 -20.04
C PRO A 108 2.44 10.89 -21.53
N ASP A 109 2.67 11.90 -22.37
CA ASP A 109 2.76 11.74 -23.82
C ASP A 109 3.96 10.87 -24.23
N ASP A 110 5.10 11.01 -23.54
CA ASP A 110 6.29 10.19 -23.78
C ASP A 110 6.09 8.71 -23.36
N LEU A 111 5.10 8.47 -22.51
CA LEU A 111 4.68 7.14 -22.10
C LEU A 111 3.55 6.57 -22.98
N GLY A 112 3.05 7.35 -23.94
CA GLY A 112 1.92 6.93 -24.79
C GLY A 112 0.60 6.80 -24.01
N VAL A 113 0.47 7.47 -22.87
CA VAL A 113 -0.71 7.39 -22.00
C VAL A 113 -1.56 8.65 -22.15
N SER A 114 -2.77 8.49 -22.68
CA SER A 114 -3.75 9.57 -22.69
C SER A 114 -4.41 9.70 -21.32
N ILE A 115 -4.31 10.88 -20.73
CA ILE A 115 -5.01 11.22 -19.48
C ILE A 115 -6.35 11.83 -19.85
N GLY A 116 -7.43 11.07 -19.64
CA GLY A 116 -8.81 11.58 -19.77
C GLY A 116 -9.15 12.61 -18.70
N SER A 117 -10.28 13.26 -18.87
CA SER A 117 -10.81 14.16 -17.84
C SER A 117 -11.06 13.40 -16.53
N PRO A 118 -10.78 14.00 -15.37
CA PRO A 118 -11.03 13.36 -14.08
C PRO A 118 -12.53 13.08 -13.92
N SER A 119 -12.86 11.85 -13.49
CA SER A 119 -14.23 11.43 -13.22
C SER A 119 -14.73 11.90 -11.83
N VAL A 120 -13.82 12.41 -11.00
CA VAL A 120 -14.09 12.89 -9.64
C VAL A 120 -13.38 14.23 -9.46
N SER A 121 -14.07 15.20 -8.87
CA SER A 121 -13.52 16.50 -8.45
C SER A 121 -13.62 16.64 -6.93
N ILE A 122 -12.67 17.33 -6.33
CA ILE A 122 -12.71 17.66 -4.91
C ILE A 122 -13.35 19.06 -4.77
N ASP A 123 -14.53 19.12 -4.16
CA ASP A 123 -15.23 20.38 -3.96
C ASP A 123 -14.63 21.18 -2.80
N SER A 124 -14.31 20.51 -1.70
CA SER A 124 -13.76 21.17 -0.51
C SER A 124 -12.99 20.20 0.39
N HIS A 125 -12.11 20.75 1.20
CA HIS A 125 -11.45 20.05 2.31
C HIS A 125 -11.94 20.68 3.62
N SER A 126 -12.42 19.85 4.54
CA SER A 126 -12.75 20.27 5.90
C SER A 126 -12.16 19.29 6.92
N PRO A 127 -11.76 19.75 8.11
CA PRO A 127 -11.39 18.83 9.16
C PRO A 127 -12.60 17.94 9.51
N PRO A 128 -12.35 16.68 9.91
CA PRO A 128 -13.46 15.84 10.37
C PRO A 128 -14.12 16.48 11.61
N PRO A 129 -15.43 16.26 11.81
CA PRO A 129 -16.10 16.75 12.99
C PRO A 129 -15.45 16.23 14.26
N GLU A 130 -15.33 17.07 15.28
CA GLU A 130 -14.76 16.66 16.56
C GLU A 130 -15.60 15.52 17.15
N LYS A 131 -14.91 14.47 17.56
CA LYS A 131 -15.55 13.37 18.27
C LYS A 131 -15.90 13.84 19.69
N PRO A 132 -17.12 13.56 20.18
CA PRO A 132 -17.44 13.84 21.57
C PRO A 132 -16.49 13.10 22.51
N PRO A 133 -16.19 13.65 23.69
CA PRO A 133 -15.35 12.99 24.67
C PRO A 133 -15.94 11.62 25.03
N GLY A 134 -15.08 10.62 25.09
CA GLY A 134 -15.47 9.26 25.47
C GLY A 134 -15.95 9.21 26.93
N GLN A 135 -16.87 8.30 27.22
CA GLN A 135 -17.32 8.03 28.58
C GLN A 135 -16.39 6.99 29.22
N LYS A 136 -16.00 7.25 30.47
CA LYS A 136 -15.19 6.31 31.26
C LYS A 136 -16.07 5.71 32.35
N PHE A 137 -15.93 4.40 32.51
CA PHE A 137 -16.66 3.62 33.51
C PHE A 137 -15.63 2.85 34.35
N GLU A 138 -15.85 2.79 35.66
CA GLU A 138 -14.95 2.13 36.61
C GLU A 138 -15.66 0.96 37.30
N GLY A 139 -14.85 -0.09 37.55
CA GLY A 139 -15.27 -1.26 38.31
C GLY A 139 -16.18 -2.23 37.54
N ALA A 140 -16.19 -3.47 38.00
CA ALA A 140 -16.95 -4.57 37.38
C ALA A 140 -18.48 -4.30 37.37
N ASN A 141 -19.00 -3.55 38.34
CA ASN A 141 -20.43 -3.22 38.39
C ASN A 141 -20.91 -2.35 37.25
N SER A 142 -20.01 -1.66 36.54
CA SER A 142 -20.35 -0.84 35.39
C SER A 142 -20.49 -1.63 34.08
N VAL A 143 -20.05 -2.89 34.05
CA VAL A 143 -20.05 -3.72 32.82
C VAL A 143 -21.44 -3.84 32.20
N PRO A 144 -22.54 -4.10 32.92
CA PRO A 144 -23.89 -4.15 32.33
C PRO A 144 -24.30 -2.83 31.65
N THR A 145 -23.95 -1.71 32.28
CA THR A 145 -24.24 -0.38 31.72
C THR A 145 -23.44 -0.13 30.43
N VAL A 146 -22.17 -0.51 30.41
CA VAL A 146 -21.32 -0.40 29.20
C VAL A 146 -21.87 -1.26 28.06
N VAL A 147 -22.25 -2.51 28.36
CA VAL A 147 -22.84 -3.41 27.37
C VAL A 147 -24.14 -2.84 26.80
N GLY A 148 -25.01 -2.31 27.66
CA GLY A 148 -26.25 -1.63 27.23
C GLY A 148 -25.95 -0.47 26.29
N LYS A 149 -25.00 0.39 26.64
CA LYS A 149 -24.61 1.54 25.77
C LYS A 149 -24.00 1.10 24.44
N LEU A 150 -23.18 0.07 24.43
CA LEU A 150 -22.61 -0.47 23.19
C LEU A 150 -23.70 -1.07 22.28
N ARG A 151 -24.75 -1.64 22.85
CA ARG A 151 -25.88 -2.21 22.11
C ARG A 151 -26.84 -1.11 21.64
N ASP A 152 -27.32 -0.28 22.58
CA ASP A 152 -28.48 0.59 22.34
C ASP A 152 -28.08 1.96 21.77
N GLU A 153 -26.89 2.49 22.13
CA GLU A 153 -26.41 3.79 21.67
C GLU A 153 -25.41 3.66 20.50
N ALA A 154 -24.45 2.75 20.59
CA ALA A 154 -23.38 2.63 19.60
C ALA A 154 -23.69 1.59 18.49
N ASN A 155 -24.63 0.68 18.70
CA ASN A 155 -25.01 -0.39 17.74
C ASN A 155 -23.81 -1.22 17.24
N VAL A 156 -22.88 -1.56 18.13
CA VAL A 156 -21.65 -2.31 17.76
C VAL A 156 -21.67 -3.76 18.24
N ILE A 157 -22.65 -4.14 19.07
CA ILE A 157 -22.89 -5.51 19.56
C ILE A 157 -24.38 -5.85 19.59
#